data_4aabf2d8aa36eca6cf03cb2719189a99
#
_entry.id   4aabf2d8aa36eca6cf03cb2719189a99
#
_cell.length_a   1.000
_cell.length_b   1.000
_cell.length_c   1.000
_cell.angle_alpha   90.00
_cell.angle_beta   90.00
_cell.angle_gamma   90.00
#
_symmetry.space_group_name_H-M   'P 1'
#
loop_
_entity.id
_entity.type
_entity.pdbx_description
1 polymer ?
#
loop_
_entity_poly.entity_id
_entity_poly.type
_entity_poly.pdbx_seq_one_letter_code
_entity_poly.pdbx_strand_id
1 'polypeptide(L)'
;MRTVVQALEDAAESAHTGFRFIEESKKSEPFFTYSGVERVTARYGGAMQAMGLKKGDRIALILPNNQDFVFAFLGALRCGVIPVPIYPPAGLRKLGGYLENTLHIVNKSGAKMVLTDAAIRRLLGTIQADAPQLDKVVAVESLRSTREK
;
A
#
# COMPACT_ATOMS: atom_id res chain seq x y z
N MET A 1 -12.41 19.55 11.69
CA MET A 1 -11.08 18.89 11.80
C MET A 1 -10.64 18.51 10.39
N ARG A 2 -9.46 18.92 9.96
CA ARG A 2 -8.92 18.66 8.62
C ARG A 2 -8.37 17.24 8.51
N THR A 3 -8.74 16.49 7.49
CA THR A 3 -8.23 15.14 7.25
C THR A 3 -6.93 15.17 6.44
N VAL A 4 -6.17 14.06 6.43
CA VAL A 4 -4.98 13.91 5.58
C VAL A 4 -5.34 14.03 4.09
N VAL A 5 -6.50 13.51 3.69
CA VAL A 5 -6.99 13.59 2.31
C VAL A 5 -7.25 15.04 1.91
N GLN A 6 -7.95 15.81 2.76
CA GLN A 6 -8.16 17.25 2.53
C GLN A 6 -6.83 18.02 2.47
N ALA A 7 -5.87 17.67 3.32
CA ALA A 7 -4.54 18.29 3.28
C ALA A 7 -3.80 17.99 1.97
N LEU A 8 -3.94 16.79 1.42
CA LEU A 8 -3.37 16.43 0.12
C LEU A 8 -4.05 17.20 -1.01
N GLU A 9 -5.38 17.31 -0.99
CA GLU A 9 -6.16 18.06 -1.98
C GLU A 9 -5.77 19.54 -2.00
N ASP A 10 -5.64 20.16 -0.84
CA ASP A 10 -5.20 21.56 -0.73
C ASP A 10 -3.75 21.74 -1.22
N ALA A 11 -2.85 20.78 -0.88
CA ALA A 11 -1.47 20.81 -1.34
C ALA A 11 -1.36 20.61 -2.87
N ALA A 12 -2.30 19.90 -3.47
CA ALA A 12 -2.34 19.65 -4.91
C ALA A 12 -2.61 20.92 -5.76
N GLU A 13 -3.07 22.01 -5.13
CA GLU A 13 -3.18 23.31 -5.79
C GLU A 13 -1.81 23.93 -6.11
N SER A 14 -0.74 23.49 -5.41
CA SER A 14 0.63 23.93 -5.66
C SER A 14 1.27 23.16 -6.82
N ALA A 15 1.77 23.89 -7.82
CA ALA A 15 2.44 23.31 -8.99
C ALA A 15 3.92 22.92 -8.73
N HIS A 16 4.49 23.27 -7.57
CA HIS A 16 5.94 23.22 -7.36
C HIS A 16 6.39 22.35 -6.17
N THR A 17 5.48 21.98 -5.28
CA THR A 17 5.77 21.17 -4.09
C THR A 17 5.30 19.74 -4.27
N GLY A 18 5.97 18.78 -3.60
CA GLY A 18 5.65 17.38 -3.74
C GLY A 18 6.57 16.46 -2.97
N PHE A 19 6.56 15.17 -3.34
CA PHE A 19 7.43 14.14 -2.81
C PHE A 19 8.62 13.88 -3.74
N ARG A 20 9.81 13.84 -3.17
CA ARG A 20 11.01 13.30 -3.81
C ARG A 20 11.36 11.98 -3.15
N PHE A 21 11.38 10.91 -3.93
CA PHE A 21 11.74 9.59 -3.44
C PHE A 21 13.21 9.32 -3.65
N ILE A 22 13.95 9.14 -2.55
CA ILE A 22 15.38 8.91 -2.55
C ILE A 22 15.63 7.42 -2.29
N GLU A 23 16.28 6.75 -3.24
CA GLU A 23 16.76 5.38 -3.09
C GLU A 23 18.27 5.36 -3.26
N GLU A 24 19.00 4.89 -2.25
CA GLU A 24 20.48 4.84 -2.26
C GLU A 24 21.07 4.05 -3.43
N SER A 25 20.33 3.03 -3.91
CA SER A 25 20.76 2.14 -5.00
C SER A 25 20.45 2.66 -6.40
N LYS A 26 19.65 3.70 -6.54
CA LYS A 26 19.21 4.23 -7.82
C LYS A 26 19.75 5.63 -8.07
N LYS A 27 20.24 5.85 -9.32
CA LYS A 27 20.72 7.17 -9.76
C LYS A 27 19.60 8.18 -10.00
N SER A 28 18.33 7.76 -10.03
CA SER A 28 17.18 8.63 -10.26
C SER A 28 16.40 8.85 -8.98
N GLU A 29 16.11 10.11 -8.69
CA GLU A 29 15.26 10.52 -7.57
C GLU A 29 13.92 11.01 -8.12
N PRO A 30 12.92 10.13 -8.31
CA PRO A 30 11.63 10.53 -8.86
C PRO A 30 10.98 11.61 -7.99
N PHE A 31 10.51 12.67 -8.64
CA PHE A 31 9.76 13.74 -8.01
C PHE A 31 8.33 13.75 -8.52
N PHE A 32 7.37 13.78 -7.60
CA PHE A 32 5.96 13.91 -7.91
C PHE A 32 5.41 15.17 -7.24
N THR A 33 4.84 16.08 -8.01
CA THR A 33 4.08 17.20 -7.44
C THR A 33 2.91 16.66 -6.61
N TYR A 34 2.41 17.41 -5.64
CA TYR A 34 1.23 16.98 -4.89
C TYR A 34 0.01 16.75 -5.79
N SER A 35 -0.12 17.50 -6.87
CA SER A 35 -1.13 17.22 -7.91
C SER A 35 -0.92 15.85 -8.58
N GLY A 36 0.33 15.47 -8.86
CA GLY A 36 0.69 14.13 -9.36
C GLY A 36 0.39 13.04 -8.34
N VAL A 37 0.74 13.25 -7.08
CA VAL A 37 0.45 12.33 -5.96
C VAL A 37 -1.06 12.16 -5.81
N GLU A 38 -1.83 13.25 -5.88
CA GLU A 38 -3.29 13.23 -5.80
C GLU A 38 -3.90 12.33 -6.87
N ARG A 39 -3.47 12.48 -8.13
CA ARG A 39 -3.95 11.63 -9.25
C ARG A 39 -3.58 10.16 -9.10
N VAL A 40 -2.35 9.87 -8.70
CA VAL A 40 -1.89 8.47 -8.52
C VAL A 40 -2.64 7.81 -7.38
N THR A 41 -2.79 8.49 -6.25
CA THR A 41 -3.49 7.95 -5.07
C THR A 41 -4.98 7.75 -5.33
N ALA A 42 -5.61 8.58 -6.15
CA ALA A 42 -6.98 8.35 -6.62
C ALA A 42 -7.11 7.05 -7.41
N ARG A 43 -6.14 6.74 -8.29
CA ARG A 43 -6.10 5.47 -9.02
C ARG A 43 -5.89 4.26 -8.10
N TYR A 44 -4.99 4.37 -7.12
CA TYR A 44 -4.79 3.30 -6.13
C TYR A 44 -6.06 3.04 -5.31
N GLY A 45 -6.72 4.10 -4.84
CA GLY A 45 -8.00 3.98 -4.14
C GLY A 45 -9.10 3.35 -5.01
N GLY A 46 -9.20 3.77 -6.26
CA GLY A 46 -10.13 3.18 -7.23
C GLY A 46 -9.86 1.70 -7.50
N ALA A 47 -8.59 1.31 -7.61
CA ALA A 47 -8.21 -0.10 -7.77
C ALA A 47 -8.58 -0.93 -6.52
N MET A 48 -8.38 -0.40 -5.32
CA MET A 48 -8.78 -1.05 -4.07
C MET A 48 -10.30 -1.26 -4.01
N GLN A 49 -11.08 -0.27 -4.40
CA GLN A 49 -12.55 -0.40 -4.50
C GLN A 49 -12.96 -1.44 -5.54
N ALA A 50 -12.32 -1.45 -6.71
CA ALA A 50 -12.58 -2.43 -7.77
C ALA A 50 -12.25 -3.87 -7.32
N MET A 51 -11.30 -4.04 -6.41
CA MET A 51 -10.98 -5.33 -5.80
C MET A 51 -11.92 -5.72 -4.65
N GLY A 52 -12.91 -4.90 -4.32
CA GLY A 52 -13.96 -5.20 -3.36
C GLY A 52 -13.80 -4.59 -1.98
N LEU A 53 -12.78 -3.74 -1.74
CA LEU A 53 -12.63 -3.03 -0.47
C LEU A 53 -13.64 -1.89 -0.36
N LYS A 54 -14.21 -1.76 0.83
CA LYS A 54 -15.22 -0.75 1.18
C LYS A 54 -14.71 0.14 2.31
N LYS A 55 -15.34 1.30 2.47
CA LYS A 55 -15.08 2.19 3.60
C LYS A 55 -15.13 1.42 4.93
N GLY A 56 -14.09 1.57 5.74
CA GLY A 56 -13.95 0.91 7.03
C GLY A 56 -13.25 -0.45 6.97
N ASP A 57 -13.05 -1.03 5.78
CA ASP A 57 -12.22 -2.22 5.63
C ASP A 57 -10.75 -1.92 5.92
N ARG A 58 -9.98 -2.92 6.31
CA ARG A 58 -8.54 -2.81 6.56
C ARG A 58 -7.76 -3.50 5.46
N ILE A 59 -6.68 -2.85 5.04
CA ILE A 59 -5.69 -3.38 4.10
C ILE A 59 -4.31 -3.38 4.76
N ALA A 60 -3.68 -4.55 4.85
CA ALA A 60 -2.30 -4.64 5.30
C ALA A 60 -1.35 -4.25 4.17
N LEU A 61 -0.39 -3.37 4.46
CA LEU A 61 0.60 -2.89 3.52
C LEU A 61 1.99 -3.41 3.91
N ILE A 62 2.56 -4.25 3.06
CA ILE A 62 3.93 -4.79 3.22
C ILE A 62 4.72 -4.37 1.99
N LEU A 63 5.18 -3.13 1.96
CA LEU A 63 5.74 -2.49 0.78
C LEU A 63 7.14 -1.93 1.10
N PRO A 64 8.21 -2.61 0.65
CA PRO A 64 9.58 -2.15 0.87
C PRO A 64 9.93 -0.91 0.04
N ASN A 65 9.27 -0.70 -1.09
CA ASN A 65 9.47 0.49 -1.92
C ASN A 65 8.69 1.68 -1.34
N ASN A 66 9.39 2.75 -1.00
CA ASN A 66 8.81 3.93 -0.37
C ASN A 66 7.72 4.60 -1.22
N GLN A 67 7.92 4.64 -2.54
CA GLN A 67 6.95 5.23 -3.47
C GLN A 67 5.64 4.43 -3.47
N ASP A 68 5.72 3.11 -3.57
CA ASP A 68 4.55 2.23 -3.51
C ASP A 68 3.82 2.36 -2.19
N PHE A 69 4.59 2.43 -1.09
CA PHE A 69 4.01 2.58 0.25
C PHE A 69 3.21 3.88 0.37
N VAL A 70 3.79 5.01 -0.01
CA VAL A 70 3.12 6.32 0.07
C VAL A 70 1.85 6.33 -0.78
N PHE A 71 1.92 5.84 -2.01
CA PHE A 71 0.76 5.84 -2.91
C PHE A 71 -0.34 4.89 -2.44
N ALA A 72 0.02 3.72 -1.93
CA ALA A 72 -0.96 2.77 -1.39
C ALA A 72 -1.59 3.29 -0.10
N PHE A 73 -0.79 3.86 0.80
CA PHE A 73 -1.27 4.41 2.07
C PHE A 73 -2.28 5.56 1.84
N LEU A 74 -1.90 6.55 1.05
CA LEU A 74 -2.77 7.67 0.74
C LEU A 74 -3.98 7.25 -0.11
N GLY A 75 -3.79 6.29 -1.03
CA GLY A 75 -4.88 5.72 -1.83
C GLY A 75 -5.94 5.02 -0.97
N ALA A 76 -5.51 4.27 0.04
CA ALA A 76 -6.41 3.64 1.01
C ALA A 76 -7.23 4.70 1.75
N LEU A 77 -6.57 5.74 2.29
CA LEU A 77 -7.27 6.82 2.99
C LEU A 77 -8.30 7.53 2.09
N ARG A 78 -7.99 7.72 0.81
CA ARG A 78 -8.91 8.38 -0.14
C ARG A 78 -10.20 7.62 -0.36
N CYS A 79 -10.17 6.31 -0.32
CA CYS A 79 -11.38 5.48 -0.47
C CYS A 79 -11.99 5.03 0.88
N GLY A 80 -11.52 5.59 1.99
CA GLY A 80 -12.02 5.29 3.33
C GLY A 80 -11.58 3.92 3.87
N VAL A 81 -10.61 3.28 3.24
CA VAL A 81 -9.99 2.04 3.69
C VAL A 81 -8.90 2.36 4.72
N ILE A 82 -8.79 1.55 5.75
CA ILE A 82 -7.85 1.74 6.85
C ILE A 82 -6.55 1.00 6.53
N PRO A 83 -5.44 1.71 6.24
CA PRO A 83 -4.17 1.06 6.01
C PRO A 83 -3.54 0.56 7.31
N VAL A 84 -3.00 -0.65 7.28
CA VAL A 84 -2.28 -1.30 8.38
C VAL A 84 -0.85 -1.57 7.91
N PRO A 85 0.10 -0.66 8.18
CA PRO A 85 1.48 -0.85 7.78
C PRO A 85 2.14 -2.00 8.54
N ILE A 86 2.84 -2.87 7.81
CA ILE A 86 3.64 -3.96 8.36
C ILE A 86 5.05 -3.84 7.79
N TYR A 87 6.07 -4.00 8.63
CA TYR A 87 7.45 -4.00 8.18
C TYR A 87 7.71 -5.14 7.17
N PRO A 88 8.43 -4.86 6.06
CA PRO A 88 8.90 -5.92 5.17
C PRO A 88 9.90 -6.83 5.88
N PRO A 89 10.07 -8.09 5.41
CA PRO A 89 11.04 -8.99 6.00
C PRO A 89 12.47 -8.45 5.80
N ALA A 90 13.25 -8.44 6.89
CA ALA A 90 14.63 -7.95 6.88
C ALA A 90 15.65 -8.95 6.30
N GLY A 91 15.19 -10.09 5.78
CA GLY A 91 16.02 -11.16 5.21
C GLY A 91 15.41 -12.54 5.44
N LEU A 92 16.02 -13.56 4.82
CA LEU A 92 15.49 -14.94 4.83
C LEU A 92 15.75 -15.69 6.14
N ARG A 93 16.70 -15.24 6.97
CA ARG A 93 17.16 -15.99 8.17
C ARG A 93 16.14 -16.10 9.31
N LYS A 94 15.15 -15.21 9.37
CA LYS A 94 14.11 -15.17 10.43
C LYS A 94 12.70 -15.20 9.85
N LEU A 95 12.54 -15.87 8.72
CA LEU A 95 11.28 -15.84 7.97
C LEU A 95 10.11 -16.45 8.75
N GLY A 96 10.34 -17.53 9.52
CA GLY A 96 9.29 -18.18 10.32
C GLY A 96 8.66 -17.25 11.34
N GLY A 97 9.47 -16.55 12.13
CA GLY A 97 8.99 -15.55 13.10
C GLY A 97 8.33 -14.36 12.43
N TYR A 98 8.82 -13.95 11.27
CA TYR A 98 8.22 -12.89 10.48
C TYR A 98 6.81 -13.27 9.98
N LEU A 99 6.66 -14.49 9.44
CA LEU A 99 5.35 -14.97 8.95
C LEU A 99 4.34 -15.09 10.09
N GLU A 100 4.75 -15.64 11.23
CA GLU A 100 3.91 -15.75 12.42
C GLU A 100 3.43 -14.39 12.92
N ASN A 101 4.35 -13.42 13.04
CA ASN A 101 4.01 -12.06 13.45
C ASN A 101 3.11 -11.35 12.44
N THR A 102 3.38 -11.52 11.15
CA THR A 102 2.54 -10.95 10.07
C THR A 102 1.13 -11.52 10.14
N LEU A 103 0.99 -12.83 10.29
CA LEU A 103 -0.31 -13.48 10.43
C LEU A 103 -1.06 -12.97 11.67
N HIS A 104 -0.35 -12.80 12.80
CA HIS A 104 -0.94 -12.22 14.00
C HIS A 104 -1.50 -10.82 13.75
N ILE A 105 -0.73 -9.95 13.10
CA ILE A 105 -1.18 -8.57 12.79
C ILE A 105 -2.36 -8.60 11.82
N VAL A 106 -2.32 -9.41 10.78
CA VAL A 106 -3.40 -9.55 9.79
C VAL A 106 -4.70 -9.99 10.48
N ASN A 107 -4.63 -11.00 11.33
CA ASN A 107 -5.79 -11.50 12.07
C ASN A 107 -6.28 -10.47 13.12
N LYS A 108 -5.39 -9.87 13.87
CA LYS A 108 -5.74 -8.91 14.93
C LYS A 108 -6.38 -7.63 14.36
N SER A 109 -5.88 -7.15 13.23
CA SER A 109 -6.44 -5.99 12.54
C SER A 109 -7.73 -6.30 11.78
N GLY A 110 -7.99 -7.56 11.48
CA GLY A 110 -9.10 -7.98 10.62
C GLY A 110 -8.90 -7.54 9.17
N ALA A 111 -7.64 -7.48 8.69
CA ALA A 111 -7.36 -7.08 7.32
C ALA A 111 -8.01 -8.02 6.31
N LYS A 112 -8.72 -7.46 5.34
CA LYS A 112 -9.37 -8.20 4.25
C LYS A 112 -8.43 -8.43 3.06
N MET A 113 -7.40 -7.63 2.94
CA MET A 113 -6.43 -7.70 1.85
C MET A 113 -5.03 -7.42 2.37
N VAL A 114 -4.04 -8.07 1.78
CA VAL A 114 -2.63 -7.71 1.88
C VAL A 114 -2.18 -7.19 0.54
N LEU A 115 -1.58 -6.01 0.51
CA LEU A 115 -0.89 -5.44 -0.64
C LEU A 115 0.60 -5.48 -0.40
N THR A 116 1.34 -6.12 -1.28
CA THR A 116 2.78 -6.32 -1.16
C THR A 116 3.44 -6.36 -2.55
N ASP A 117 4.72 -6.60 -2.64
CA ASP A 117 5.36 -6.88 -3.93
C ASP A 117 5.29 -8.37 -4.30
N ALA A 118 5.64 -8.69 -5.56
CA ALA A 118 5.55 -10.05 -6.06
C ALA A 118 6.50 -11.02 -5.33
N ALA A 119 7.64 -10.54 -4.84
CA ALA A 119 8.61 -11.37 -4.12
C ALA A 119 8.08 -11.75 -2.73
N ILE A 120 7.61 -10.76 -1.97
CA ILE A 120 7.02 -10.99 -0.63
C ILE A 120 5.73 -11.79 -0.75
N ARG A 121 4.92 -11.54 -1.78
CA ARG A 121 3.70 -12.34 -2.02
C ARG A 121 4.01 -13.83 -2.12
N ARG A 122 5.09 -14.20 -2.80
CA ARG A 122 5.53 -15.60 -2.86
C ARG A 122 5.96 -16.14 -1.50
N LEU A 123 6.64 -15.33 -0.67
CA LEU A 123 7.03 -15.70 0.69
C LEU A 123 5.83 -15.87 1.63
N LEU A 124 4.79 -15.05 1.47
CA LEU A 124 3.56 -15.16 2.27
C LEU A 124 2.77 -16.44 1.94
N GLY A 125 2.91 -16.96 0.72
CA GLY A 125 2.42 -18.29 0.30
C GLY A 125 0.98 -18.57 0.74
N THR A 126 0.86 -19.41 1.78
CA THR A 126 -0.42 -19.94 2.28
C THR A 126 -1.01 -19.15 3.45
N ILE A 127 -0.58 -17.93 3.71
CA ILE A 127 -1.05 -17.13 4.86
C ILE A 127 -2.59 -17.03 4.93
N GLN A 128 -3.26 -17.08 3.78
CA GLN A 128 -4.72 -17.04 3.71
C GLN A 128 -5.40 -18.24 4.39
N ALA A 129 -4.73 -19.40 4.44
CA ALA A 129 -5.29 -20.59 5.09
C ALA A 129 -5.51 -20.38 6.60
N ASP A 130 -4.68 -19.54 7.23
CA ASP A 130 -4.72 -19.24 8.65
C ASP A 130 -5.32 -17.85 8.97
N ALA A 131 -5.86 -17.18 7.95
CA ALA A 131 -6.51 -15.88 8.05
C ALA A 131 -7.88 -15.90 7.33
N PRO A 132 -8.94 -16.40 7.99
CA PRO A 132 -10.26 -16.62 7.37
C PRO A 132 -10.90 -15.36 6.78
N GLN A 133 -10.61 -14.17 7.34
CA GLN A 133 -11.14 -12.89 6.87
C GLN A 133 -10.35 -12.33 5.68
N LEU A 134 -9.18 -12.88 5.38
CA LEU A 134 -8.31 -12.39 4.31
C LEU A 134 -8.79 -12.90 2.94
N ASP A 135 -9.32 -12.00 2.13
CA ASP A 135 -9.84 -12.36 0.80
C ASP A 135 -8.73 -12.52 -0.25
N LYS A 136 -7.73 -11.63 -0.22
CA LYS A 136 -6.69 -11.58 -1.26
C LYS A 136 -5.33 -11.15 -0.72
N VAL A 137 -4.29 -11.70 -1.33
CA VAL A 137 -2.91 -11.17 -1.26
C VAL A 137 -2.55 -10.69 -2.67
N VAL A 138 -2.35 -9.39 -2.83
CA VAL A 138 -2.20 -8.72 -4.14
C VAL A 138 -0.81 -8.16 -4.28
N ALA A 139 -0.22 -8.33 -5.46
CA ALA A 139 1.05 -7.70 -5.81
C ALA A 139 0.81 -6.27 -6.33
N VAL A 140 1.56 -5.30 -5.78
CA VAL A 140 1.44 -3.87 -6.12
C VAL A 140 1.75 -3.59 -7.58
N GLU A 141 2.53 -4.44 -8.23
CA GLU A 141 2.84 -4.36 -9.65
C GLU A 141 1.57 -4.41 -10.51
N SER A 142 0.53 -5.11 -10.04
CA SER A 142 -0.77 -5.13 -10.73
C SER A 142 -1.50 -3.79 -10.71
N LEU A 143 -1.26 -2.97 -9.67
CA LEU A 143 -1.82 -1.62 -9.57
C LEU A 143 -1.06 -0.62 -10.43
N ARG A 144 0.26 -0.83 -10.60
CA ARG A 144 1.10 0.00 -11.48
C ARG A 144 0.76 -0.21 -12.95
N SER A 145 0.42 -1.44 -13.34
CA SER A 145 0.13 -1.81 -14.72
C SER A 145 -1.25 -1.37 -15.21
N THR A 146 -2.09 -0.82 -14.36
CA THR A 146 -3.36 -0.18 -14.76
C THR A 146 -3.09 1.21 -15.39
N ARG A 147 -1.97 1.33 -16.12
CA ARG A 147 -1.72 2.46 -17.01
C ARG A 147 -2.59 2.25 -18.26
N GLU A 148 -3.54 3.14 -18.40
CA GLU A 148 -4.20 3.50 -19.66
C GLU A 148 -4.60 2.35 -20.59
N LYS A 149 -5.85 1.95 -20.49
CA LYS A 149 -6.63 1.63 -21.68
C LYS A 149 -7.70 2.68 -21.88
#